data_7b5e6b1c276adf289fca9b5c7db8c685
#
_entry.id   7b5e6b1c276adf289fca9b5c7db8c685
#
_cell.length_a   1.000
_cell.length_b   1.000
_cell.length_c   1.000
_cell.angle_alpha   90.00
_cell.angle_beta   90.00
_cell.angle_gamma   90.00
#
_symmetry.space_group_name_H-M   'P 1'
#
loop_
_entity.id
_entity.type
_entity.pdbx_description
1 polymer ?
#
loop_
_entity_poly.entity_id
_entity_poly.type
_entity_poly.pdbx_seq_one_letter_code
_entity_poly.pdbx_strand_id
1 'polypeptide(L)'
;MSNAGEWGFNPLEDPSQDPAEIAKQAAFEIAVATGIGHHDVALTLGSGWGAVVDLIGKTTEEIPAEEITGFSASGIPGHLGTIRSVILPNNKRLLVIGARTHLYEGRGASSFVRRVVHSVRTAAAAGAKTMVLTHGAGGIRPAWQPGTPVLIKDHLNLTGITPIEGATFIDMTNVYTPALRELAKSVDPSLSEGVLAQMPGPQYET
;
A
#
# COMPACT_ATOMS: atom_id res chain seq x y z
N MET A 1 -30.48 -6.22 1.96
CA MET A 1 -29.73 -6.80 3.09
C MET A 1 -28.48 -7.45 2.47
N SER A 2 -27.38 -6.71 2.44
CA SER A 2 -26.12 -7.21 1.88
C SER A 2 -25.50 -8.14 2.92
N ASN A 3 -25.26 -9.38 2.54
CA ASN A 3 -24.45 -10.32 3.31
C ASN A 3 -23.09 -9.65 3.57
N ALA A 4 -22.86 -9.27 4.83
CA ALA A 4 -21.52 -9.03 5.32
C ALA A 4 -20.80 -10.37 5.18
N GLY A 5 -19.90 -10.47 4.18
CA GLY A 5 -19.14 -11.67 3.94
C GLY A 5 -18.48 -12.12 5.22
N GLU A 6 -18.58 -13.40 5.50
CA GLU A 6 -17.82 -14.04 6.56
C GLU A 6 -16.35 -13.75 6.33
N TRP A 7 -15.80 -12.82 7.08
CA TRP A 7 -14.38 -12.56 7.12
C TRP A 7 -13.76 -13.81 7.78
N GLY A 8 -13.27 -14.72 6.96
CA GLY A 8 -12.54 -15.90 7.44
C GLY A 8 -11.39 -15.47 8.36
N PHE A 9 -10.95 -16.38 9.21
CA PHE A 9 -9.78 -16.16 10.08
C PHE A 9 -8.60 -15.65 9.25
N ASN A 10 -8.08 -14.46 9.61
CA ASN A 10 -6.88 -13.91 9.00
C ASN A 10 -5.72 -14.06 10.00
N PRO A 11 -4.61 -14.72 9.62
CA PRO A 11 -3.50 -14.99 10.53
C PRO A 11 -2.87 -13.71 11.11
N LEU A 12 -3.02 -12.58 10.47
CA LEU A 12 -2.54 -11.28 10.98
C LEU A 12 -3.32 -10.78 12.20
N GLU A 13 -4.52 -11.29 12.44
CA GLU A 13 -5.33 -10.93 13.60
C GLU A 13 -5.01 -11.78 14.84
N ASP A 14 -4.25 -12.86 14.66
CA ASP A 14 -3.75 -13.68 15.76
C ASP A 14 -2.52 -12.99 16.40
N PRO A 15 -2.60 -12.56 17.67
CA PRO A 15 -1.49 -11.89 18.33
C PRO A 15 -0.27 -12.80 18.58
N SER A 16 -0.44 -14.12 18.49
CA SER A 16 0.65 -15.08 18.65
C SER A 16 1.49 -15.23 17.37
N GLN A 17 0.97 -14.82 16.23
CA GLN A 17 1.68 -14.88 14.94
C GLN A 17 2.60 -13.67 14.76
N ASP A 18 3.79 -13.93 14.22
CA ASP A 18 4.69 -12.86 13.80
C ASP A 18 4.27 -12.31 12.43
N PRO A 19 3.85 -11.04 12.34
CA PRO A 19 3.43 -10.47 11.06
C PRO A 19 4.56 -10.38 10.03
N ALA A 20 5.83 -10.44 10.45
CA ALA A 20 6.96 -10.49 9.53
C ALA A 20 7.07 -11.88 8.86
N GLU A 21 6.82 -12.97 9.60
CA GLU A 21 6.82 -14.32 9.03
C GLU A 21 5.62 -14.51 8.07
N ILE A 22 4.45 -13.96 8.42
CA ILE A 22 3.30 -13.96 7.50
C ILE A 22 3.61 -13.22 6.20
N ALA A 23 4.33 -12.09 6.28
CA ALA A 23 4.74 -11.34 5.09
C ALA A 23 5.78 -12.09 4.24
N LYS A 24 6.70 -12.84 4.86
CA LYS A 24 7.63 -13.72 4.14
C LYS A 24 6.90 -14.86 3.43
N GLN A 25 5.90 -15.46 4.08
CA GLN A 25 5.06 -16.48 3.47
C GLN A 25 4.32 -15.92 2.25
N ALA A 26 3.70 -14.74 2.38
CA ALA A 26 3.03 -14.06 1.27
C ALA A 26 3.99 -13.76 0.10
N ALA A 27 5.20 -13.28 0.39
CA ALA A 27 6.22 -13.03 -0.63
C ALA A 27 6.68 -14.32 -1.32
N PHE A 28 6.80 -15.41 -0.59
CA PHE A 28 7.12 -16.73 -1.15
C PHE A 28 5.99 -17.22 -2.09
N GLU A 29 4.74 -17.11 -1.69
CA GLU A 29 3.58 -17.47 -2.52
C GLU A 29 3.53 -16.65 -3.81
N ILE A 30 3.77 -15.35 -3.72
CA ILE A 30 3.90 -14.47 -4.89
C ILE A 30 5.05 -14.95 -5.79
N ALA A 31 6.20 -15.29 -5.23
CA ALA A 31 7.34 -15.78 -6.00
C ALA A 31 7.03 -17.10 -6.72
N VAL A 32 6.31 -18.00 -6.07
CA VAL A 32 5.88 -19.28 -6.69
C VAL A 32 4.89 -19.03 -7.82
N ALA A 33 3.87 -18.20 -7.57
CA ALA A 33 2.83 -17.93 -8.56
C ALA A 33 3.34 -17.16 -9.79
N THR A 34 4.29 -16.22 -9.57
CA THR A 34 4.83 -15.38 -10.66
C THR A 34 6.09 -15.95 -11.32
N GLY A 35 6.76 -16.91 -10.70
CA GLY A 35 8.10 -17.35 -11.06
C GLY A 35 9.20 -16.31 -10.80
N ILE A 36 8.89 -15.24 -10.05
CA ILE A 36 9.79 -14.10 -9.81
C ILE A 36 10.09 -13.99 -8.31
N GLY A 37 11.31 -14.37 -7.93
CA GLY A 37 11.77 -14.34 -6.52
C GLY A 37 12.18 -12.97 -5.99
N HIS A 38 12.24 -11.94 -6.82
CA HIS A 38 12.67 -10.59 -6.41
C HIS A 38 11.98 -9.51 -7.23
N HIS A 39 11.49 -8.47 -6.56
CA HIS A 39 10.96 -7.27 -7.17
C HIS A 39 11.76 -6.05 -6.71
N ASP A 40 12.18 -5.18 -7.63
CA ASP A 40 13.02 -4.01 -7.33
C ASP A 40 12.24 -2.88 -6.65
N VAL A 41 10.98 -2.71 -7.07
CA VAL A 41 10.08 -1.64 -6.63
C VAL A 41 8.71 -2.24 -6.32
N ALA A 42 8.01 -1.67 -5.36
CA ALA A 42 6.60 -1.96 -5.13
C ALA A 42 5.73 -0.70 -5.30
N LEU A 43 4.50 -0.90 -5.74
CA LEU A 43 3.53 0.16 -5.96
C LEU A 43 2.17 -0.26 -5.42
N THR A 44 1.57 0.57 -4.58
CA THR A 44 0.16 0.43 -4.20
C THR A 44 -0.65 1.53 -4.87
N LEU A 45 -1.64 1.12 -5.66
CA LEU A 45 -2.51 2.02 -6.39
C LEU A 45 -3.77 2.32 -5.59
N GLY A 46 -3.98 3.59 -5.33
CA GLY A 46 -5.19 4.10 -4.70
C GLY A 46 -6.31 4.38 -5.69
N SER A 47 -7.41 4.93 -5.16
CA SER A 47 -8.58 5.32 -5.97
C SER A 47 -8.18 6.24 -7.12
N GLY A 48 -8.64 5.94 -8.33
CA GLY A 48 -8.33 6.70 -9.54
C GLY A 48 -7.04 6.31 -10.26
N TRP A 49 -6.19 5.45 -9.68
CA TRP A 49 -4.88 5.12 -10.25
C TRP A 49 -4.81 3.73 -10.93
N GLY A 50 -5.91 2.97 -10.94
CA GLY A 50 -5.92 1.58 -11.43
C GLY A 50 -5.39 1.38 -12.86
N ALA A 51 -5.67 2.31 -13.76
CA ALA A 51 -5.21 2.24 -15.16
C ALA A 51 -3.71 2.54 -15.35
N VAL A 52 -3.03 3.06 -14.33
CA VAL A 52 -1.60 3.44 -14.43
C VAL A 52 -0.71 2.22 -14.68
N VAL A 53 -1.09 1.03 -14.19
CA VAL A 53 -0.28 -0.19 -14.38
C VAL A 53 0.03 -0.44 -15.85
N ASP A 54 -0.96 -0.28 -16.71
CA ASP A 54 -0.83 -0.57 -18.15
C ASP A 54 0.05 0.47 -18.88
N LEU A 55 0.31 1.62 -18.25
CA LEU A 55 1.16 2.68 -18.80
C LEU A 55 2.64 2.55 -18.40
N ILE A 56 2.96 1.85 -17.31
CA ILE A 56 4.31 1.82 -16.75
C ILE A 56 5.11 0.57 -17.14
N GLY A 57 4.45 -0.50 -17.55
CA GLY A 57 5.14 -1.71 -17.94
C GLY A 57 4.20 -2.80 -18.42
N LYS A 58 4.76 -3.98 -18.70
CA LYS A 58 4.00 -5.14 -19.12
C LYS A 58 3.73 -6.06 -17.92
N THR A 59 2.46 -6.25 -17.60
CA THR A 59 2.04 -7.29 -16.63
C THR A 59 2.43 -8.67 -17.19
N THR A 60 3.18 -9.41 -16.42
CA THR A 60 3.57 -10.79 -16.75
C THR A 60 2.70 -11.79 -16.03
N GLU A 61 2.27 -11.49 -14.81
CA GLU A 61 1.39 -12.34 -14.01
C GLU A 61 0.45 -11.48 -13.16
N GLU A 62 -0.75 -11.96 -12.96
CA GLU A 62 -1.77 -11.36 -12.10
C GLU A 62 -2.39 -12.44 -11.22
N ILE A 63 -2.44 -12.17 -9.91
CA ILE A 63 -2.88 -13.12 -8.88
C ILE A 63 -4.04 -12.48 -8.11
N PRO A 64 -5.17 -13.17 -7.87
CA PRO A 64 -6.16 -12.72 -6.90
C PRO A 64 -5.51 -12.56 -5.53
N ALA A 65 -5.67 -11.40 -4.91
CA ALA A 65 -4.98 -11.14 -3.64
C ALA A 65 -5.42 -12.06 -2.51
N GLU A 66 -6.66 -12.52 -2.55
CA GLU A 66 -7.24 -13.45 -1.58
C GLU A 66 -6.59 -14.84 -1.58
N GLU A 67 -5.85 -15.19 -2.64
CA GLU A 67 -5.08 -16.43 -2.72
C GLU A 67 -3.72 -16.32 -2.01
N ILE A 68 -3.33 -15.12 -1.57
CA ILE A 68 -2.06 -14.85 -0.91
C ILE A 68 -2.27 -14.64 0.59
N THR A 69 -1.51 -15.36 1.39
CA THR A 69 -1.60 -15.32 2.85
C THR A 69 -1.61 -13.91 3.41
N GLY A 70 -2.56 -13.61 4.29
CA GLY A 70 -2.72 -12.31 4.97
C GLY A 70 -3.47 -11.24 4.15
N PHE A 71 -3.60 -11.41 2.83
CA PHE A 71 -4.44 -10.54 2.02
C PHE A 71 -5.91 -10.96 2.06
N SER A 72 -6.77 -10.09 1.61
CA SER A 72 -8.21 -10.33 1.48
C SER A 72 -8.70 -9.82 0.14
N ALA A 73 -9.82 -10.34 -0.32
CA ALA A 73 -10.55 -9.74 -1.44
C ALA A 73 -10.83 -8.25 -1.15
N SER A 74 -10.81 -7.43 -2.20
CA SER A 74 -11.16 -6.02 -2.04
C SER A 74 -12.63 -5.90 -1.61
N GLY A 75 -12.87 -5.29 -0.45
CA GLY A 75 -14.23 -4.98 0.02
C GLY A 75 -14.83 -3.73 -0.64
N ILE A 76 -14.05 -3.01 -1.46
CA ILE A 76 -14.46 -1.72 -2.04
C ILE A 76 -14.63 -1.86 -3.56
N PRO A 77 -15.83 -1.55 -4.11
CA PRO A 77 -16.04 -1.56 -5.55
C PRO A 77 -15.05 -0.64 -6.29
N GLY A 78 -14.50 -1.14 -7.39
CA GLY A 78 -13.53 -0.40 -8.22
C GLY A 78 -12.08 -0.49 -7.78
N HIS A 79 -11.77 -1.20 -6.70
CA HIS A 79 -10.40 -1.56 -6.36
C HIS A 79 -10.02 -2.89 -7.03
N LEU A 80 -8.83 -2.92 -7.63
CA LEU A 80 -8.26 -4.14 -8.15
C LEU A 80 -7.90 -5.03 -6.96
N GLY A 81 -8.63 -6.11 -6.75
CA GLY A 81 -8.32 -7.11 -5.70
C GLY A 81 -7.18 -8.03 -6.11
N THR A 82 -6.16 -7.54 -6.83
CA THR A 82 -5.11 -8.35 -7.42
C THR A 82 -3.72 -7.87 -7.05
N ILE A 83 -2.76 -8.80 -7.14
CA ILE A 83 -1.33 -8.54 -7.06
C ILE A 83 -0.75 -8.85 -8.44
N ARG A 84 0.06 -7.94 -8.99
CA ARG A 84 0.63 -8.09 -10.33
C ARG A 84 2.15 -8.02 -10.29
N SER A 85 2.80 -8.92 -11.03
CA SER A 85 4.21 -8.80 -11.38
C SER A 85 4.31 -8.11 -12.73
N VAL A 86 5.07 -7.02 -12.80
CA VAL A 86 5.18 -6.16 -13.98
C VAL A 86 6.66 -6.03 -14.35
N ILE A 87 6.99 -6.21 -15.62
CA ILE A 87 8.31 -5.90 -16.15
C ILE A 87 8.33 -4.48 -16.72
N LEU A 88 9.26 -3.67 -16.23
CA LEU A 88 9.48 -2.31 -16.69
C LEU A 88 10.34 -2.26 -17.95
N PRO A 89 10.33 -1.17 -18.76
CA PRO A 89 11.14 -1.05 -19.97
C PRO A 89 12.65 -1.23 -19.75
N ASN A 90 13.15 -0.98 -18.55
CA ASN A 90 14.55 -1.17 -18.16
C ASN A 90 14.84 -2.57 -17.56
N ASN A 91 13.95 -3.54 -17.76
CA ASN A 91 14.01 -4.91 -17.23
C ASN A 91 13.93 -5.03 -15.70
N LYS A 92 13.62 -3.96 -14.98
CA LYS A 92 13.34 -4.02 -13.55
C LYS A 92 11.98 -4.65 -13.29
N ARG A 93 11.84 -5.27 -12.11
CA ARG A 93 10.59 -5.90 -11.69
C ARG A 93 9.83 -5.00 -10.72
N LEU A 94 8.56 -4.78 -11.03
CA LEU A 94 7.64 -4.01 -10.19
C LEU A 94 6.57 -4.95 -9.64
N LEU A 95 6.37 -4.92 -8.34
CA LEU A 95 5.26 -5.56 -7.67
C LEU A 95 4.14 -4.53 -7.48
N VAL A 96 3.01 -4.73 -8.13
CA VAL A 96 1.83 -3.88 -7.95
C VAL A 96 0.84 -4.57 -7.04
N ILE A 97 0.51 -3.94 -5.92
CA ILE A 97 -0.44 -4.46 -4.94
C ILE A 97 -1.71 -3.60 -5.03
N GLY A 98 -2.71 -4.12 -5.71
CA GLY A 98 -4.01 -3.46 -5.90
C GLY A 98 -4.98 -3.70 -4.74
N ALA A 99 -4.74 -4.72 -3.92
CA ALA A 99 -5.53 -5.02 -2.74
C ALA A 99 -5.12 -4.11 -1.58
N ARG A 100 -6.07 -3.32 -1.07
CA ARG A 100 -5.85 -2.44 0.09
C ARG A 100 -6.89 -2.70 1.16
N THR A 101 -6.43 -2.74 2.39
CA THR A 101 -7.26 -2.79 3.59
C THR A 101 -7.21 -1.42 4.29
N HIS A 102 -8.32 -0.94 4.80
CA HIS A 102 -8.41 0.37 5.44
C HIS A 102 -8.75 0.23 6.92
N LEU A 103 -8.26 1.16 7.75
CA LEU A 103 -8.49 1.10 9.20
C LEU A 103 -9.97 1.02 9.58
N TYR A 104 -10.85 1.73 8.88
CA TYR A 104 -12.28 1.74 9.16
C TYR A 104 -12.96 0.37 8.92
N GLU A 105 -12.38 -0.50 8.10
CA GLU A 105 -12.90 -1.87 7.87
C GLU A 105 -12.81 -2.72 9.14
N GLY A 106 -11.80 -2.46 9.98
CA GLY A 106 -11.58 -3.14 11.26
C GLY A 106 -12.47 -2.65 12.41
N ARG A 107 -13.39 -1.71 12.16
CA ARG A 107 -14.33 -1.18 13.16
C ARG A 107 -13.66 -0.74 14.48
N GLY A 108 -12.44 -0.23 14.41
CA GLY A 108 -11.67 0.25 15.56
C GLY A 108 -10.82 -0.80 16.27
N ALA A 109 -10.77 -2.04 15.79
CA ALA A 109 -9.87 -3.06 16.33
C ALA A 109 -8.41 -2.68 16.07
N SER A 110 -7.60 -2.50 17.12
CA SER A 110 -6.19 -2.11 17.00
C SER A 110 -5.34 -3.18 16.29
N SER A 111 -5.68 -4.47 16.45
CA SER A 111 -5.02 -5.58 15.75
C SER A 111 -5.16 -5.50 14.23
N PHE A 112 -6.21 -4.83 13.75
CA PHE A 112 -6.48 -4.71 12.32
C PHE A 112 -5.41 -3.90 11.56
N VAL A 113 -4.62 -3.08 12.25
CA VAL A 113 -3.51 -2.34 11.64
C VAL A 113 -2.48 -3.26 10.98
N ARG A 114 -2.31 -4.50 11.49
CA ARG A 114 -1.42 -5.49 10.88
C ARG A 114 -1.81 -5.80 9.44
N ARG A 115 -3.12 -5.90 9.16
CA ARG A 115 -3.67 -6.11 7.81
C ARG A 115 -3.45 -4.89 6.91
N VAL A 116 -3.66 -3.69 7.46
CA VAL A 116 -3.48 -2.42 6.70
C VAL A 116 -2.05 -2.28 6.16
N VAL A 117 -1.04 -2.66 6.95
CA VAL A 117 0.38 -2.52 6.57
C VAL A 117 0.98 -3.79 5.97
N HIS A 118 0.20 -4.85 5.80
CA HIS A 118 0.70 -6.13 5.30
C HIS A 118 1.32 -6.00 3.91
N SER A 119 0.74 -5.20 3.03
CA SER A 119 1.27 -4.93 1.70
C SER A 119 2.70 -4.36 1.73
N VAL A 120 3.00 -3.47 2.69
CA VAL A 120 4.35 -2.89 2.86
C VAL A 120 5.34 -3.95 3.33
N ARG A 121 4.95 -4.76 4.31
CA ARG A 121 5.79 -5.86 4.83
C ARG A 121 6.05 -6.92 3.75
N THR A 122 5.02 -7.29 2.99
CA THR A 122 5.14 -8.25 1.88
C THR A 122 6.04 -7.70 0.77
N ALA A 123 5.89 -6.42 0.40
CA ALA A 123 6.76 -5.79 -0.59
C ALA A 123 8.24 -5.81 -0.17
N ALA A 124 8.52 -5.51 1.10
CA ALA A 124 9.88 -5.59 1.64
C ALA A 124 10.41 -7.04 1.62
N ALA A 125 9.60 -8.03 2.01
CA ALA A 125 9.96 -9.44 1.97
C ALA A 125 10.18 -9.95 0.53
N ALA A 126 9.46 -9.41 -0.45
CA ALA A 126 9.65 -9.68 -1.88
C ALA A 126 10.90 -8.98 -2.48
N GLY A 127 11.68 -8.26 -1.66
CA GLY A 127 12.93 -7.63 -2.05
C GLY A 127 12.85 -6.17 -2.48
N ALA A 128 11.66 -5.56 -2.51
CA ALA A 128 11.50 -4.18 -2.92
C ALA A 128 12.19 -3.22 -1.95
N LYS A 129 13.07 -2.38 -2.50
CA LYS A 129 13.80 -1.35 -1.74
C LYS A 129 13.10 0.01 -1.76
N THR A 130 12.18 0.18 -2.67
CA THR A 130 11.37 1.39 -2.82
C THR A 130 9.91 0.99 -2.92
N MET A 131 9.06 1.66 -2.16
CA MET A 131 7.62 1.50 -2.27
C MET A 131 6.97 2.84 -2.55
N VAL A 132 6.14 2.89 -3.57
CA VAL A 132 5.34 4.05 -3.93
C VAL A 132 3.89 3.78 -3.50
N LEU A 133 3.35 4.66 -2.70
CA LEU A 133 1.98 4.57 -2.19
C LEU A 133 1.16 5.72 -2.77
N THR A 134 0.04 5.41 -3.39
CA THR A 134 -0.89 6.44 -3.89
C THR A 134 -2.25 6.33 -3.19
N HIS A 135 -2.86 7.46 -2.91
CA HIS A 135 -4.20 7.51 -2.32
C HIS A 135 -4.90 8.83 -2.68
N GLY A 136 -6.22 8.87 -2.52
CA GLY A 136 -6.96 10.13 -2.50
C GLY A 136 -6.88 10.77 -1.12
N ALA A 137 -6.94 12.09 -1.07
CA ALA A 137 -7.05 12.88 0.15
C ALA A 137 -7.85 14.16 -0.10
N GLY A 138 -8.49 14.69 0.94
CA GLY A 138 -9.08 16.02 0.90
C GLY A 138 -8.00 17.10 0.86
N GLY A 139 -8.10 18.05 -0.07
CA GLY A 139 -7.14 19.14 -0.21
C GLY A 139 -7.52 20.34 0.67
N ILE A 140 -6.74 20.66 1.69
CA ILE A 140 -6.97 21.85 2.56
C ILE A 140 -6.48 23.14 1.88
N ARG A 141 -5.47 23.03 1.00
CA ARG A 141 -4.91 24.19 0.31
C ARG A 141 -5.78 24.59 -0.87
N PRO A 142 -6.35 25.81 -0.91
CA PRO A 142 -7.29 26.22 -1.96
C PRO A 142 -6.70 26.19 -3.39
N ALA A 143 -5.37 26.28 -3.53
CA ALA A 143 -4.71 26.19 -4.82
C ALA A 143 -4.68 24.76 -5.41
N TRP A 144 -4.93 23.73 -4.60
CA TRP A 144 -4.95 22.35 -5.06
C TRP A 144 -6.36 21.96 -5.50
N GLN A 145 -6.55 21.93 -6.79
CA GLN A 145 -7.82 21.53 -7.39
C GLN A 145 -7.96 19.99 -7.38
N PRO A 146 -9.18 19.45 -7.45
CA PRO A 146 -9.39 18.01 -7.61
C PRO A 146 -8.52 17.43 -8.74
N GLY A 147 -7.83 16.32 -8.46
CA GLY A 147 -6.89 15.69 -9.38
C GLY A 147 -5.46 16.24 -9.34
N THR A 148 -5.17 17.26 -8.52
CA THR A 148 -3.79 17.74 -8.34
C THR A 148 -2.96 16.69 -7.61
N PRO A 149 -1.86 16.17 -8.20
CA PRO A 149 -0.94 15.29 -7.50
C PRO A 149 -0.06 16.09 -6.53
N VAL A 150 0.10 15.56 -5.32
CA VAL A 150 0.91 16.18 -4.26
C VAL A 150 1.87 15.15 -3.68
N LEU A 151 3.17 15.48 -3.64
CA LEU A 151 4.17 14.66 -2.98
C LEU A 151 4.06 14.83 -1.46
N ILE A 152 3.89 13.73 -0.76
CA ILE A 152 3.88 13.76 0.71
C ILE A 152 5.33 13.84 1.21
N LYS A 153 5.64 14.89 1.98
CA LYS A 153 6.96 15.09 2.58
C LYS A 153 6.99 14.75 4.07
N ASP A 154 5.83 14.71 4.72
CA ASP A 154 5.67 14.38 6.13
C ASP A 154 4.21 14.03 6.43
N HIS A 155 3.92 13.48 7.62
CA HIS A 155 2.55 13.19 8.04
C HIS A 155 2.31 13.44 9.53
N LEU A 156 1.05 13.71 9.85
CA LEU A 156 0.52 13.74 11.19
C LEU A 156 -0.38 12.51 11.38
N ASN A 157 0.01 11.60 12.25
CA ASN A 157 -0.81 10.44 12.57
C ASN A 157 -1.84 10.82 13.66
N LEU A 158 -3.05 11.13 13.24
CA LEU A 158 -4.17 11.47 14.12
C LEU A 158 -5.10 10.27 14.39
N THR A 159 -4.70 9.07 13.97
CA THR A 159 -5.49 7.85 14.19
C THR A 159 -5.37 7.30 15.61
N GLY A 160 -4.29 7.64 16.33
CA GLY A 160 -3.95 7.05 17.62
C GLY A 160 -3.46 5.59 17.54
N ILE A 161 -3.24 5.06 16.33
CA ILE A 161 -2.82 3.68 16.08
C ILE A 161 -1.46 3.68 15.40
N THR A 162 -0.61 2.72 15.75
CA THR A 162 0.69 2.48 15.10
C THR A 162 0.85 1.02 14.70
N PRO A 163 1.46 0.72 13.55
CA PRO A 163 1.82 -0.64 13.16
C PRO A 163 3.13 -1.13 13.82
N ILE A 164 3.82 -0.27 14.55
CA ILE A 164 5.06 -0.60 15.25
C ILE A 164 4.70 -1.28 16.57
N GLU A 165 5.21 -2.47 16.78
CA GLU A 165 4.88 -3.31 17.93
C GLU A 165 6.05 -3.43 18.90
N GLY A 166 5.73 -3.55 20.20
CA GLY A 166 6.72 -3.70 21.26
C GLY A 166 7.63 -2.47 21.44
N ALA A 167 8.80 -2.70 22.02
CA ALA A 167 9.80 -1.66 22.24
C ALA A 167 10.70 -1.43 21.02
N THR A 168 10.08 -1.25 19.87
CA THR A 168 10.77 -1.05 18.59
C THR A 168 10.80 0.45 18.25
N PHE A 169 12.00 1.01 18.13
CA PHE A 169 12.20 2.42 17.79
C PHE A 169 12.76 2.53 16.38
N ILE A 170 12.04 3.21 15.50
CA ILE A 170 12.40 3.39 14.10
C ILE A 170 12.58 4.88 13.82
N ASP A 171 13.70 5.25 13.22
CA ASP A 171 13.92 6.62 12.73
C ASP A 171 13.04 6.88 11.50
N MET A 172 12.05 7.75 11.66
CA MET A 172 11.10 8.15 10.63
C MET A 172 11.46 9.48 9.97
N THR A 173 12.62 10.07 10.27
CA THR A 173 13.02 11.40 9.78
C THR A 173 12.94 11.52 8.26
N ASN A 174 13.32 10.48 7.54
CA ASN A 174 13.37 10.45 6.08
C ASN A 174 12.45 9.38 5.47
N VAL A 175 11.34 9.04 6.14
CA VAL A 175 10.39 8.02 5.64
C VAL A 175 9.86 8.37 4.25
N TYR A 176 9.62 9.65 3.98
CA TYR A 176 9.32 10.18 2.64
C TYR A 176 10.63 10.61 1.99
N THR A 177 11.34 9.66 1.40
CA THR A 177 12.72 9.79 0.92
C THR A 177 12.97 11.08 0.10
N PRO A 178 13.80 12.02 0.56
CA PRO A 178 14.02 13.30 -0.14
C PRO A 178 14.50 13.12 -1.58
N ALA A 179 15.46 12.22 -1.83
CA ALA A 179 16.00 11.97 -3.15
C ALA A 179 14.92 11.48 -4.16
N LEU A 180 13.94 10.68 -3.70
CA LEU A 180 12.84 10.23 -4.56
C LEU A 180 11.87 11.38 -4.86
N ARG A 181 11.64 12.29 -3.92
CA ARG A 181 10.82 13.48 -4.16
C ARG A 181 11.48 14.45 -5.13
N GLU A 182 12.79 14.66 -5.00
CA GLU A 182 13.56 15.46 -5.97
C GLU A 182 13.56 14.81 -7.36
N LEU A 183 13.70 13.48 -7.45
CA LEU A 183 13.57 12.76 -8.72
C LEU A 183 12.19 12.99 -9.35
N ALA A 184 11.12 12.88 -8.58
CA ALA A 184 9.76 13.13 -9.07
C ALA A 184 9.61 14.55 -9.60
N LYS A 185 10.11 15.57 -8.87
CA LYS A 185 10.10 16.97 -9.31
C LYS A 185 10.99 17.24 -10.51
N SER A 186 12.05 16.47 -10.73
CA SER A 186 12.86 16.60 -11.94
C SER A 186 12.12 16.10 -13.19
N VAL A 187 11.18 15.19 -13.03
CA VAL A 187 10.30 14.68 -14.11
C VAL A 187 9.11 15.63 -14.32
N ASP A 188 8.51 16.08 -13.24
CA ASP A 188 7.40 17.06 -13.27
C ASP A 188 7.65 18.18 -12.25
N PRO A 189 8.19 19.33 -12.71
CA PRO A 189 8.45 20.47 -11.84
C PRO A 189 7.20 21.13 -11.25
N SER A 190 6.00 20.80 -11.74
CA SER A 190 4.74 21.32 -11.20
C SER A 190 4.30 20.64 -9.88
N LEU A 191 4.91 19.50 -9.53
CA LEU A 191 4.58 18.76 -8.32
C LEU A 191 4.84 19.59 -7.06
N SER A 192 3.78 19.78 -6.29
CA SER A 192 3.84 20.42 -4.97
C SER A 192 4.17 19.41 -3.89
N GLU A 193 4.66 19.87 -2.74
CA GLU A 193 4.84 19.05 -1.54
C GLU A 193 3.84 19.45 -0.45
N GLY A 194 3.36 18.44 0.28
CA GLY A 194 2.42 18.63 1.37
C GLY A 194 2.69 17.73 2.57
N VAL A 195 2.04 18.09 3.68
CA VAL A 195 1.97 17.26 4.90
C VAL A 195 0.60 16.60 4.92
N LEU A 196 0.57 15.27 5.11
CA LEU A 196 -0.66 14.50 5.23
C LEU A 196 -1.13 14.47 6.68
N ALA A 197 -2.38 14.82 6.95
CA ALA A 197 -3.04 14.51 8.21
C ALA A 197 -3.84 13.21 8.02
N GLN A 198 -3.44 12.14 8.72
CA GLN A 198 -4.10 10.85 8.62
C GLN A 198 -5.16 10.70 9.69
N MET A 199 -6.40 10.47 9.28
CA MET A 199 -7.57 10.20 10.13
C MET A 199 -8.01 8.74 9.96
N PRO A 200 -8.80 8.19 10.92
CA PRO A 200 -9.27 6.80 10.81
C PRO A 200 -10.15 6.53 9.59
N GLY A 201 -10.83 7.53 9.04
CA GLY A 201 -11.86 7.36 8.02
C GLY A 201 -13.17 6.78 8.58
N PRO A 202 -14.17 6.51 7.72
CA PRO A 202 -14.17 6.57 6.25
C PRO A 202 -14.50 7.95 5.64
N GLN A 203 -14.52 9.01 6.40
CA GLN A 203 -14.77 10.38 5.90
C GLN A 203 -13.49 11.02 5.34
N TYR A 204 -13.64 11.95 4.41
CA TYR A 204 -12.62 12.92 4.04
C TYR A 204 -12.67 14.12 5.01
N GLU A 205 -11.56 14.81 5.20
CA GLU A 205 -11.38 15.85 6.23
C GLU A 205 -11.79 17.25 5.75
N THR A 206 -12.18 17.36 4.49
CA THR A 206 -12.59 18.62 3.84
C THR A 206 -13.92 18.47 3.14
#